data_af54016cb6e516015688bff610188990
#
_entry.id   af54016cb6e516015688bff610188990
#
_cell.length_a   1.000
_cell.length_b   1.000
_cell.length_c   1.000
_cell.angle_alpha   90.00
_cell.angle_beta   90.00
_cell.angle_gamma   90.00
#
_symmetry.space_group_name_H-M   'P 1'
#
loop_
_entity.id
_entity.type
_entity.pdbx_description
1 polymer ?
#
loop_
_entity_poly.entity_id
_entity_poly.type
_entity_poly.pdbx_seq_one_letter_code
_entity_poly.pdbx_strand_id
1 'polypeptide(L)'
;MPGPAAAIELTASEVRQLTAWVRAGITPQRLVRRARLILGSAAGLGSRALARRERMSRTTVRRWLDRFATERCAGLQDRPRSGRPKALTPATRALVVALACERPAERAVPLSRYSLSELTVEVAHRLPSEASAPSRTAIWRVLANDALRPWRYRSWI
;
A
#
# COMPACT_ATOMS: atom_id res chain seq x y z
N MET A 1 -23.16 27.23 16.02
CA MET A 1 -22.47 27.87 14.87
C MET A 1 -21.01 27.46 14.89
N PRO A 2 -20.48 26.69 13.92
CA PRO A 2 -19.05 26.45 13.87
C PRO A 2 -18.37 27.78 13.49
N GLY A 3 -17.48 28.26 14.36
CA GLY A 3 -16.70 29.49 14.16
C GLY A 3 -15.90 29.48 12.84
N PRO A 4 -15.40 30.66 12.42
CA PRO A 4 -14.53 30.75 11.27
C PRO A 4 -13.33 29.80 11.47
N ALA A 5 -13.00 29.01 10.45
CA ALA A 5 -11.80 28.18 10.50
C ALA A 5 -10.61 29.11 10.80
N ALA A 6 -9.83 28.79 11.84
CA ALA A 6 -8.63 29.54 12.18
C ALA A 6 -7.79 29.72 10.90
N ALA A 7 -7.41 30.99 10.63
CA ALA A 7 -6.58 31.29 9.47
C ALA A 7 -5.25 30.51 9.62
N ILE A 8 -4.88 29.76 8.59
CA ILE A 8 -3.62 29.02 8.60
C ILE A 8 -2.49 30.02 8.32
N GLU A 9 -1.62 30.20 9.30
CA GLU A 9 -0.40 30.95 9.12
C GLU A 9 0.66 30.08 8.43
N LEU A 10 1.27 30.61 7.37
CA LEU A 10 2.29 29.94 6.59
C LEU A 10 3.63 30.64 6.78
N THR A 11 4.69 29.86 6.94
CA THR A 11 6.06 30.36 6.85
C THR A 11 6.44 30.69 5.41
N ALA A 12 7.43 31.56 5.19
CA ALA A 12 7.91 31.89 3.85
C ALA A 12 8.42 30.65 3.08
N SER A 13 8.98 29.67 3.77
CA SER A 13 9.42 28.40 3.19
C SER A 13 8.25 27.55 2.70
N GLU A 14 7.17 27.47 3.49
CA GLU A 14 5.97 26.72 3.12
C GLU A 14 5.24 27.36 1.94
N VAL A 15 5.14 28.68 1.90
CA VAL A 15 4.59 29.40 0.75
C VAL A 15 5.37 29.07 -0.52
N ARG A 16 6.71 29.12 -0.48
CA ARG A 16 7.55 28.75 -1.62
C ARG A 16 7.34 27.28 -2.04
N GLN A 17 7.32 26.36 -1.10
CA GLN A 17 7.14 24.92 -1.36
C GLN A 17 5.76 24.63 -1.97
N LEU A 18 4.69 25.14 -1.37
CA LEU A 18 3.33 24.95 -1.87
C LEU A 18 3.13 25.58 -3.23
N THR A 19 3.70 26.77 -3.48
CA THR A 19 3.66 27.43 -4.78
C THR A 19 4.44 26.64 -5.83
N ALA A 20 5.60 26.10 -5.48
CA ALA A 20 6.36 25.23 -6.36
C ALA A 20 5.55 23.99 -6.76
N TRP A 21 4.87 23.33 -5.83
CA TRP A 21 4.00 22.20 -6.14
C TRP A 21 2.84 22.57 -7.09
N VAL A 22 2.28 23.77 -6.95
CA VAL A 22 1.20 24.22 -7.83
C VAL A 22 1.69 24.54 -9.24
N ARG A 23 2.92 25.03 -9.38
CA ARG A 23 3.51 25.44 -10.67
C ARG A 23 4.15 24.28 -11.42
N ALA A 24 4.71 23.30 -10.72
CA ALA A 24 5.42 22.17 -11.33
C ALA A 24 4.44 21.24 -12.06
N GLY A 25 4.63 21.06 -13.37
CA GLY A 25 3.77 20.22 -14.22
C GLY A 25 3.84 18.71 -13.86
N ILE A 26 4.90 18.28 -13.19
CA ILE A 26 5.11 16.88 -12.78
C ILE A 26 4.50 16.55 -11.41
N THR A 27 4.01 17.54 -10.66
CA THR A 27 3.39 17.30 -9.34
C THR A 27 2.06 16.57 -9.49
N PRO A 28 1.82 15.47 -8.74
CA PRO A 28 0.54 14.77 -8.78
C PRO A 28 -0.63 15.73 -8.51
N GLN A 29 -1.68 15.69 -9.34
CA GLN A 29 -2.83 16.61 -9.28
C GLN A 29 -3.51 16.64 -7.90
N ARG A 30 -3.51 15.50 -7.18
CA ARG A 30 -4.03 15.42 -5.82
C ARG A 30 -3.25 16.33 -4.84
N LEU A 31 -1.92 16.40 -5.00
CA LEU A 31 -1.06 17.24 -4.16
C LEU A 31 -1.22 18.72 -4.52
N VAL A 32 -1.31 19.04 -5.82
CA VAL A 32 -1.61 20.39 -6.33
C VAL A 32 -2.91 20.93 -5.74
N ARG A 33 -3.99 20.14 -5.76
CA ARG A 33 -5.28 20.55 -5.17
C ARG A 33 -5.17 20.81 -3.68
N ARG A 34 -4.45 19.94 -2.93
CA ARG A 34 -4.22 20.11 -1.49
C ARG A 34 -3.41 21.39 -1.21
N ALA A 35 -2.36 21.64 -1.99
CA ALA A 35 -1.56 22.86 -1.87
C ALA A 35 -2.41 24.12 -2.13
N ARG A 36 -3.29 24.10 -3.14
CA ARG A 36 -4.22 25.20 -3.41
C ARG A 36 -5.21 25.45 -2.28
N LEU A 37 -5.67 24.39 -1.58
CA LEU A 37 -6.52 24.55 -0.41
C LEU A 37 -5.81 25.33 0.70
N ILE A 38 -4.55 24.98 0.99
CA ILE A 38 -3.76 25.62 2.03
C ILE A 38 -3.45 27.07 1.69
N LEU A 39 -2.96 27.33 0.47
CA LEU A 39 -2.69 28.70 -0.01
C LEU A 39 -3.96 29.56 -0.01
N GLY A 40 -5.09 28.98 -0.42
CA GLY A 40 -6.37 29.67 -0.41
C GLY A 40 -6.87 29.97 1.01
N SER A 41 -6.67 29.05 1.96
CA SER A 41 -7.01 29.26 3.36
C SER A 41 -6.14 30.35 3.99
N ALA A 42 -4.85 30.37 3.72
CA ALA A 42 -3.94 31.43 4.15
C ALA A 42 -4.30 32.81 3.54
N ALA A 43 -4.86 32.81 2.34
CA ALA A 43 -5.41 34.03 1.70
C ALA A 43 -6.81 34.43 2.22
N GLY A 44 -7.31 33.82 3.30
CA GLY A 44 -8.58 34.15 3.94
C GLY A 44 -9.82 33.49 3.34
N LEU A 45 -9.69 32.57 2.39
CA LEU A 45 -10.85 31.88 1.82
C LEU A 45 -11.43 30.88 2.82
N GLY A 46 -12.71 31.00 3.11
CA GLY A 46 -13.43 30.07 3.97
C GLY A 46 -13.63 28.69 3.34
N SER A 47 -13.82 27.66 4.16
CA SER A 47 -13.94 26.25 3.75
C SER A 47 -15.04 25.99 2.70
N ARG A 48 -16.12 26.78 2.68
CA ARG A 48 -17.19 26.71 1.67
C ARG A 48 -16.72 27.20 0.30
N ALA A 49 -15.96 28.30 0.24
CA ALA A 49 -15.39 28.85 -0.99
C ALA A 49 -14.32 27.90 -1.55
N LEU A 50 -13.44 27.37 -0.70
CA LEU A 50 -12.42 26.38 -1.07
C LEU A 50 -13.06 25.10 -1.62
N ALA A 51 -14.12 24.59 -0.99
CA ALA A 51 -14.84 23.41 -1.42
C ALA A 51 -15.41 23.57 -2.86
N ARG A 52 -16.00 24.72 -3.15
CA ARG A 52 -16.52 25.05 -4.49
C ARG A 52 -15.39 25.18 -5.51
N ARG A 53 -14.33 25.93 -5.17
CA ARG A 53 -13.20 26.20 -6.05
C ARG A 53 -12.48 24.93 -6.48
N GLU A 54 -12.18 24.05 -5.53
CA GLU A 54 -11.43 22.82 -5.79
C GLU A 54 -12.33 21.60 -6.09
N ARG A 55 -13.66 21.80 -6.16
CA ARG A 55 -14.69 20.76 -6.39
C ARG A 55 -14.55 19.59 -5.43
N MET A 56 -14.49 19.90 -4.13
CA MET A 56 -14.38 18.94 -3.04
C MET A 56 -15.51 19.14 -2.02
N SER A 57 -15.79 18.09 -1.20
CA SER A 57 -16.70 18.25 -0.06
C SER A 57 -16.08 19.13 1.02
N ARG A 58 -16.90 19.85 1.79
CA ARG A 58 -16.45 20.66 2.91
C ARG A 58 -15.70 19.81 3.97
N THR A 59 -16.14 18.58 4.18
CA THR A 59 -15.50 17.63 5.10
C THR A 59 -14.08 17.29 4.62
N THR A 60 -13.90 17.09 3.32
CA THR A 60 -12.58 16.84 2.73
C THR A 60 -11.65 18.05 2.88
N VAL A 61 -12.17 19.27 2.65
CA VAL A 61 -11.39 20.50 2.84
C VAL A 61 -10.94 20.59 4.28
N ARG A 62 -11.86 20.48 5.26
CA ARG A 62 -11.51 20.55 6.68
C ARG A 62 -10.45 19.53 7.06
N ARG A 63 -10.61 18.26 6.65
CA ARG A 63 -9.63 17.22 6.91
C ARG A 63 -8.22 17.58 6.42
N TRP A 64 -8.09 18.24 5.26
CA TRP A 64 -6.78 18.64 4.75
C TRP A 64 -6.22 19.86 5.48
N LEU A 65 -7.07 20.80 5.89
CA LEU A 65 -6.64 21.93 6.74
C LEU A 65 -6.18 21.44 8.11
N ASP A 66 -6.91 20.53 8.74
CA ASP A 66 -6.56 19.94 10.04
C ASP A 66 -5.25 19.15 9.95
N ARG A 67 -5.07 18.34 8.89
CA ARG A 67 -3.81 17.61 8.68
C ARG A 67 -2.61 18.54 8.46
N PHE A 68 -2.80 19.62 7.74
CA PHE A 68 -1.75 20.62 7.56
C PHE A 68 -1.45 21.34 8.87
N ALA A 69 -2.44 21.68 9.68
CA ALA A 69 -2.23 22.30 10.98
C ALA A 69 -1.35 21.42 11.90
N THR A 70 -1.52 20.10 11.86
CA THR A 70 -0.77 19.13 12.69
C THR A 70 0.56 18.74 12.09
N GLU A 71 0.61 18.41 10.80
CA GLU A 71 1.75 17.75 10.14
C GLU A 71 2.42 18.65 9.07
N ARG A 72 1.94 19.87 8.90
CA ARG A 72 2.44 20.86 7.92
C ARG A 72 2.46 20.26 6.50
N CYS A 73 3.46 20.58 5.68
CA CYS A 73 3.58 20.09 4.30
C CYS A 73 3.64 18.55 4.20
N ALA A 74 4.19 17.86 5.20
CA ALA A 74 4.21 16.40 5.23
C ALA A 74 2.79 15.81 5.31
N GLY A 75 1.87 16.46 6.02
CA GLY A 75 0.47 16.07 6.13
C GLY A 75 -0.29 16.06 4.80
N LEU A 76 0.20 16.75 3.79
CA LEU A 76 -0.42 16.77 2.47
C LEU A 76 -0.04 15.55 1.60
N GLN A 77 0.96 14.77 2.02
CA GLN A 77 1.32 13.54 1.32
C GLN A 77 0.29 12.43 1.58
N ASP A 78 0.23 11.46 0.66
CA ASP A 78 -0.59 10.27 0.88
C ASP A 78 0.09 9.37 1.92
N ARG A 79 -0.69 8.95 2.90
CA ARG A 79 -0.24 7.91 3.84
C ARG A 79 -0.30 6.54 3.15
N PRO A 80 0.63 5.63 3.47
CA PRO A 80 0.53 4.25 3.05
C PRO A 80 -0.84 3.68 3.42
N ARG A 81 -1.45 2.96 2.52
CA ARG A 81 -2.69 2.24 2.80
C ARG A 81 -2.34 0.81 3.20
N SER A 82 -2.99 0.27 4.20
CA SER A 82 -2.80 -1.12 4.63
C SER A 82 -3.07 -2.13 3.51
N GLY A 83 -3.88 -1.72 2.52
CA GLY A 83 -4.31 -2.61 1.45
C GLY A 83 -5.20 -3.75 1.94
N ARG A 84 -5.40 -4.75 1.10
CA ARG A 84 -6.10 -5.97 1.49
C ARG A 84 -5.21 -6.76 2.46
N PRO A 85 -5.73 -7.26 3.59
CA PRO A 85 -4.99 -8.13 4.48
C PRO A 85 -4.37 -9.31 3.72
N LYS A 86 -3.16 -9.68 4.09
CA LYS A 86 -2.49 -10.85 3.48
C LYS A 86 -3.28 -12.10 3.83
N ALA A 87 -3.78 -12.82 2.84
CA ALA A 87 -4.58 -14.04 3.03
C ALA A 87 -3.78 -15.19 3.67
N LEU A 88 -2.44 -15.16 3.54
CA LEU A 88 -1.56 -16.20 4.09
C LEU A 88 -0.89 -15.71 5.36
N THR A 89 -1.03 -16.50 6.42
CA THR A 89 -0.32 -16.27 7.68
C THR A 89 1.19 -16.43 7.49
N PRO A 90 2.03 -15.85 8.36
CA PRO A 90 3.47 -16.09 8.34
C PRO A 90 3.82 -17.58 8.44
N ALA A 91 3.10 -18.35 9.26
CA ALA A 91 3.29 -19.79 9.43
C ALA A 91 3.01 -20.56 8.13
N THR A 92 1.89 -20.24 7.44
CA THR A 92 1.57 -20.86 6.14
C THR A 92 2.62 -20.51 5.08
N ARG A 93 3.15 -19.28 5.09
CA ARG A 93 4.23 -18.90 4.17
C ARG A 93 5.51 -19.68 4.44
N ALA A 94 5.90 -19.83 5.69
CA ALA A 94 7.07 -20.62 6.09
C ALA A 94 6.90 -22.08 5.68
N LEU A 95 5.73 -22.67 5.86
CA LEU A 95 5.42 -24.03 5.41
C LEU A 95 5.58 -24.18 3.89
N VAL A 96 5.06 -23.23 3.10
CA VAL A 96 5.21 -23.26 1.62
C VAL A 96 6.67 -23.24 1.22
N VAL A 97 7.48 -22.38 1.86
CA VAL A 97 8.92 -22.27 1.56
C VAL A 97 9.67 -23.54 1.97
N ALA A 98 9.40 -24.07 3.16
CA ALA A 98 10.01 -25.29 3.66
C ALA A 98 9.75 -26.47 2.70
N LEU A 99 8.48 -26.70 2.34
CA LEU A 99 8.10 -27.76 1.40
C LEU A 99 8.71 -27.59 0.01
N ALA A 100 8.84 -26.35 -0.46
CA ALA A 100 9.45 -26.08 -1.76
C ALA A 100 10.96 -26.39 -1.78
N CYS A 101 11.63 -26.36 -0.63
CA CYS A 101 13.05 -26.69 -0.46
C CYS A 101 13.29 -28.16 -0.17
N GLU A 102 12.28 -28.91 0.27
CA GLU A 102 12.39 -30.34 0.53
C GLU A 102 12.45 -31.17 -0.77
N ARG A 103 13.10 -32.32 -0.69
CA ARG A 103 13.07 -33.32 -1.79
C ARG A 103 11.90 -34.26 -1.57
N PRO A 104 10.98 -34.43 -2.52
CA PRO A 104 9.83 -35.35 -2.37
C PRO A 104 10.26 -36.79 -2.06
N ALA A 105 11.39 -37.25 -2.63
CA ALA A 105 11.92 -38.58 -2.41
C ALA A 105 12.27 -38.88 -0.95
N GLU A 106 12.63 -37.88 -0.15
CA GLU A 106 12.91 -38.04 1.30
C GLU A 106 11.66 -38.40 2.11
N ARG A 107 10.49 -38.32 1.48
CA ARG A 107 9.17 -38.61 2.06
C ARG A 107 8.43 -39.74 1.36
N ALA A 108 9.14 -40.62 0.67
CA ALA A 108 8.57 -41.72 -0.10
C ALA A 108 7.55 -41.30 -1.18
N VAL A 109 7.58 -40.02 -1.59
CA VAL A 109 6.80 -39.55 -2.75
C VAL A 109 7.62 -39.81 -4.00
N PRO A 110 7.08 -40.53 -5.02
CA PRO A 110 7.85 -40.95 -6.22
C PRO A 110 8.04 -39.79 -7.20
N LEU A 111 8.49 -38.65 -6.70
CA LEU A 111 8.77 -37.44 -7.46
C LEU A 111 10.18 -36.95 -7.15
N SER A 112 10.87 -36.48 -8.18
CA SER A 112 12.17 -35.83 -8.00
C SER A 112 12.03 -34.41 -7.47
N ARG A 113 10.90 -33.76 -7.76
CA ARG A 113 10.55 -32.37 -7.35
C ARG A 113 9.06 -32.17 -7.36
N TYR A 114 8.60 -31.20 -6.60
CA TYR A 114 7.22 -30.75 -6.65
C TYR A 114 6.97 -29.80 -7.83
N SER A 115 5.98 -30.11 -8.65
CA SER A 115 5.31 -29.11 -9.48
C SER A 115 4.52 -28.13 -8.60
N LEU A 116 4.11 -27.00 -9.14
CA LEU A 116 3.30 -26.04 -8.38
C LEU A 116 1.95 -26.64 -7.95
N SER A 117 1.37 -27.53 -8.74
CA SER A 117 0.11 -28.20 -8.43
C SER A 117 0.27 -29.19 -7.29
N GLU A 118 1.29 -30.05 -7.33
CA GLU A 118 1.61 -31.02 -6.28
C GLU A 118 1.95 -30.32 -4.96
N LEU A 119 2.75 -29.24 -5.03
CA LEU A 119 3.06 -28.45 -3.85
C LEU A 119 1.79 -27.82 -3.24
N THR A 120 0.81 -27.43 -4.06
CA THR A 120 -0.46 -26.91 -3.56
C THR A 120 -1.25 -27.97 -2.79
N VAL A 121 -1.29 -29.18 -3.29
CA VAL A 121 -1.92 -30.33 -2.62
C VAL A 121 -1.19 -30.66 -1.32
N GLU A 122 0.13 -30.74 -1.34
CA GLU A 122 0.94 -31.07 -0.18
C GLU A 122 0.81 -30.00 0.94
N VAL A 123 0.81 -28.73 0.57
CA VAL A 123 0.54 -27.64 1.53
C VAL A 123 -0.85 -27.76 2.17
N ALA A 124 -1.88 -28.07 1.36
CA ALA A 124 -3.23 -28.26 1.87
C ALA A 124 -3.34 -29.42 2.85
N HIS A 125 -2.65 -30.52 2.60
CA HIS A 125 -2.60 -31.68 3.50
C HIS A 125 -1.94 -31.39 4.87
N ARG A 126 -1.00 -30.45 4.91
CA ARG A 126 -0.26 -30.11 6.12
C ARG A 126 -0.81 -28.94 6.92
N LEU A 127 -1.78 -28.27 6.36
CA LEU A 127 -2.47 -27.22 7.08
C LEU A 127 -3.46 -27.82 8.07
N PRO A 128 -3.66 -27.19 9.24
CA PRO A 128 -4.76 -27.56 10.14
C PRO A 128 -6.10 -27.51 9.39
N SER A 129 -7.01 -28.39 9.74
CA SER A 129 -8.34 -28.50 9.09
C SER A 129 -9.14 -27.21 9.08
N GLU A 130 -8.89 -26.32 10.04
CA GLU A 130 -9.52 -25.02 10.18
C GLU A 130 -8.88 -23.94 9.27
N ALA A 131 -7.69 -24.20 8.70
CA ALA A 131 -7.00 -23.24 7.87
C ALA A 131 -7.46 -23.34 6.42
N SER A 132 -7.80 -22.19 5.84
CA SER A 132 -8.13 -22.15 4.41
C SER A 132 -6.90 -22.48 3.57
N ALA A 133 -7.03 -23.50 2.72
CA ALA A 133 -5.98 -23.90 1.80
C ALA A 133 -5.63 -22.76 0.83
N PRO A 134 -4.34 -22.45 0.63
CA PRO A 134 -3.93 -21.41 -0.30
C PRO A 134 -4.16 -21.83 -1.75
N SER A 135 -4.57 -20.89 -2.58
CA SER A 135 -4.66 -21.14 -4.01
C SER A 135 -3.26 -21.31 -4.64
N ARG A 136 -3.19 -22.02 -5.76
CA ARG A 136 -1.96 -22.18 -6.54
C ARG A 136 -1.26 -20.86 -6.86
N THR A 137 -2.03 -19.82 -7.20
CA THR A 137 -1.51 -18.48 -7.45
C THR A 137 -0.92 -17.83 -6.19
N ALA A 138 -1.51 -18.06 -5.01
CA ALA A 138 -1.00 -17.55 -3.75
C ALA A 138 0.36 -18.20 -3.40
N ILE A 139 0.47 -19.52 -3.59
CA ILE A 139 1.73 -20.25 -3.40
C ILE A 139 2.79 -19.75 -4.39
N TRP A 140 2.43 -19.62 -5.66
CA TRP A 140 3.35 -19.07 -6.67
C TRP A 140 3.89 -17.70 -6.28
N ARG A 141 3.05 -16.79 -5.77
CA ARG A 141 3.48 -15.46 -5.31
C ARG A 141 4.44 -15.52 -4.14
N VAL A 142 4.22 -16.44 -3.20
CA VAL A 142 5.15 -16.64 -2.08
C VAL A 142 6.52 -17.04 -2.61
N LEU A 143 6.58 -18.07 -3.45
CA LEU A 143 7.83 -18.57 -4.01
C LEU A 143 8.52 -17.57 -4.94
N ALA A 144 7.75 -16.81 -5.72
CA ALA A 144 8.29 -15.78 -6.60
C ALA A 144 8.97 -14.64 -5.82
N ASN A 145 8.40 -14.25 -4.66
CA ASN A 145 9.00 -13.24 -3.78
C ASN A 145 10.34 -13.71 -3.19
N ASP A 146 10.46 -14.99 -2.89
CA ASP A 146 11.66 -15.60 -2.31
C ASP A 146 12.62 -16.14 -3.39
N ALA A 147 12.35 -15.81 -4.68
CA ALA A 147 13.09 -16.28 -5.88
C ALA A 147 13.18 -17.81 -6.01
N LEU A 148 12.32 -18.55 -5.30
CA LEU A 148 12.28 -20.01 -5.30
C LEU A 148 11.46 -20.53 -6.50
N ARG A 149 12.04 -21.46 -7.24
CA ARG A 149 11.40 -22.09 -8.40
C ARG A 149 11.68 -23.58 -8.40
N PRO A 150 11.08 -24.38 -7.51
CA PRO A 150 11.39 -25.80 -7.34
C PRO A 150 11.15 -26.62 -8.62
N TRP A 151 10.28 -26.16 -9.51
CA TRP A 151 9.97 -26.80 -10.79
C TRP A 151 10.98 -26.47 -11.91
N ARG A 152 11.97 -25.56 -11.71
CA ARG A 152 13.00 -25.27 -12.70
C ARG A 152 14.25 -26.07 -12.41
N TYR A 153 14.68 -26.84 -13.41
CA TYR A 153 15.99 -27.44 -13.43
C TYR A 153 17.01 -26.51 -14.09
N ARG A 154 18.13 -26.28 -13.43
CA ARG A 154 19.35 -25.81 -14.09
C ARG A 154 20.34 -26.95 -14.00
N SER A 155 20.55 -27.71 -15.11
CA SER A 155 21.73 -28.55 -15.20
C SER A 155 22.92 -27.64 -15.46
N TRP A 156 23.93 -27.81 -14.64
CA TRP A 156 25.25 -27.32 -14.94
C TRP A 156 25.90 -28.42 -15.80
N ILE A 157 26.05 -28.17 -17.09
CA ILE A 157 26.89 -28.94 -18.02
C ILE A 157 28.12 -28.10 -18.20
#